data_6c13e28615a2461e3039df1371912cd1
#
_entry.id   6c13e28615a2461e3039df1371912cd1
#
_cell.length_a   1.000
_cell.length_b   1.000
_cell.length_c   1.000
_cell.angle_alpha   90.00
_cell.angle_beta   90.00
_cell.angle_gamma   90.00
#
_symmetry.space_group_name_H-M   'P 1'
#
loop_
_entity.id
_entity.type
_entity.pdbx_description
1 polymer ?
#
loop_
_entity_poly.entity_id
_entity_poly.type
_entity_poly.pdbx_seq_one_letter_code
_entity_poly.pdbx_strand_id
1 'polypeptide(L)'
;TDNMIRVQKALGNASAVELGSAMATLEREGVPWLTIDCGGEGLTAFQARYGDMPRAVFITHLHLDHVAGMERLFVASYFDPARRGQVRLYVPAPLVPLLHQRIASYPNVLAEGGANFWDAFQLVPVGEAFWHDGQRLEVFPVRHHWPETAFGLRLRGSVVWTGDTRPIPEMLARHADAGELIAHDCGLH
;
A
#
# COMPACT_ATOMS: atom_id res chain seq x y z
N THR A 1 -8.32 17.74 13.58
CA THR A 1 -7.40 17.14 14.56
C THR A 1 -6.41 16.29 13.76
N ASP A 2 -5.20 16.85 13.55
CA ASP A 2 -4.15 16.25 12.74
C ASP A 2 -3.58 15.04 13.48
N ASN A 3 -4.04 13.84 13.16
CA ASN A 3 -3.38 12.60 13.54
C ASN A 3 -2.30 12.24 12.50
N MET A 4 -1.35 13.15 12.30
CA MET A 4 -0.18 12.87 11.49
C MET A 4 0.89 12.28 12.43
N ILE A 5 0.96 10.96 12.51
CA ILE A 5 2.09 10.31 13.17
C ILE A 5 3.26 10.33 12.18
N ARG A 6 4.13 11.31 12.35
CA ARG A 6 5.39 11.37 11.63
C ARG A 6 6.37 10.42 12.31
N VAL A 7 6.50 9.22 11.77
CA VAL A 7 7.52 8.30 12.24
C VAL A 7 8.83 8.63 11.57
N GLN A 8 9.59 9.49 12.24
CA GLN A 8 10.90 9.92 11.78
C GLN A 8 11.98 9.10 12.51
N LYS A 9 12.40 7.99 11.91
CA LYS A 9 13.75 7.45 12.11
C LYS A 9 14.45 7.61 10.77
N ALA A 10 15.60 8.27 10.78
CA ALA A 10 16.44 8.38 9.60
C ALA A 10 16.89 6.96 9.20
N LEU A 11 16.25 6.41 8.19
CA LEU A 11 16.57 5.12 7.60
C LEU A 11 17.43 5.41 6.37
N GLY A 12 18.66 5.84 6.60
CA GLY A 12 19.38 6.53 5.56
C GLY A 12 18.57 7.76 5.11
N ASN A 13 18.16 7.84 3.85
CA ASN A 13 17.32 8.92 3.32
C ASN A 13 15.83 8.56 3.20
N ALA A 14 15.34 7.56 3.93
CA ALA A 14 13.95 7.14 3.87
C ALA A 14 13.19 7.51 5.15
N SER A 15 11.96 7.97 5.01
CA SER A 15 11.01 8.20 6.10
C SER A 15 9.65 7.59 5.78
N ALA A 16 8.87 7.27 6.82
CA ALA A 16 7.49 6.84 6.67
C ALA A 16 6.56 7.97 7.13
N VAL A 17 5.52 8.22 6.36
CA VAL A 17 4.48 9.22 6.68
C VAL A 17 3.13 8.54 6.56
N GLU A 18 2.39 8.52 7.66
CA GLU A 18 0.99 8.10 7.65
C GLU A 18 0.12 9.27 7.18
N LEU A 19 -0.75 9.00 6.22
CA LEU A 19 -1.58 9.99 5.56
C LEU A 19 -3.07 9.74 5.85
N GLY A 20 -3.46 9.85 7.12
CA GLY A 20 -4.81 9.52 7.55
C GLY A 20 -5.00 8.00 7.79
N SER A 21 -6.27 7.56 7.92
CA SER A 21 -6.55 6.14 8.09
C SER A 21 -6.18 5.34 6.83
N ALA A 22 -5.55 4.21 7.05
CA ALA A 22 -5.27 3.17 6.07
C ALA A 22 -4.43 3.59 4.84
N MET A 23 -3.50 4.53 5.00
CA MET A 23 -2.51 4.84 3.97
C MET A 23 -1.21 5.38 4.58
N ALA A 24 -0.10 4.73 4.27
CA ALA A 24 1.22 5.21 4.65
C ALA A 24 2.10 5.40 3.40
N THR A 25 3.11 6.25 3.49
CA THR A 25 4.05 6.49 2.41
C THR A 25 5.47 6.36 2.92
N LEU A 26 6.25 5.51 2.27
CA LEU A 26 7.69 5.47 2.43
C LEU A 26 8.28 6.56 1.52
N GLU A 27 9.01 7.47 2.11
CA GLU A 27 9.67 8.58 1.41
C GLU A 27 11.17 8.35 1.30
N ARG A 28 11.76 8.86 0.23
CA ARG A 28 13.21 9.06 0.11
C ARG A 28 13.47 10.53 -0.13
N GLU A 29 14.22 11.16 0.76
CA GLU A 29 14.55 12.61 0.65
C GLU A 29 13.31 13.50 0.50
N GLY A 30 12.19 13.13 1.15
CA GLY A 30 10.94 13.86 1.06
C GLY A 30 10.12 13.59 -0.21
N VAL A 31 10.58 12.68 -1.07
CA VAL A 31 9.87 12.26 -2.28
C VAL A 31 9.15 10.92 -2.01
N PRO A 32 7.85 10.80 -2.34
CA PRO A 32 7.14 9.54 -2.16
C PRO A 32 7.77 8.44 -3.02
N TRP A 33 8.14 7.34 -2.38
CA TRP A 33 8.79 6.22 -3.03
C TRP A 33 7.86 5.02 -3.19
N LEU A 34 7.21 4.59 -2.10
CA LEU A 34 6.23 3.51 -2.10
C LEU A 34 5.12 3.86 -1.13
N THR A 35 3.89 3.73 -1.58
CA THR A 35 2.70 3.90 -0.75
C THR A 35 2.21 2.53 -0.28
N ILE A 36 1.82 2.43 0.97
CA ILE A 36 1.20 1.24 1.56
C ILE A 36 -0.28 1.56 1.69
N ASP A 37 -1.11 0.76 1.04
CA ASP A 37 -2.54 0.92 0.87
C ASP A 37 -2.95 2.19 0.09
N CYS A 38 -4.24 2.33 -0.17
CA CYS A 38 -4.83 3.43 -0.92
C CYS A 38 -6.23 3.72 -0.39
N GLY A 39 -6.33 4.16 0.86
CA GLY A 39 -7.58 4.63 1.46
C GLY A 39 -8.07 5.92 0.83
N GLY A 40 -9.37 6.16 0.88
CA GLY A 40 -9.96 7.33 0.21
C GLY A 40 -9.48 8.66 0.78
N GLU A 41 -9.46 8.80 2.10
CA GLU A 41 -8.96 10.00 2.79
C GLU A 41 -7.44 10.11 2.66
N GLY A 42 -6.72 8.99 2.82
CA GLY A 42 -5.27 8.92 2.65
C GLY A 42 -4.82 9.37 1.27
N LEU A 43 -5.51 8.95 0.21
CA LEU A 43 -5.21 9.39 -1.15
C LEU A 43 -5.42 10.91 -1.32
N THR A 44 -6.44 11.49 -0.67
CA THR A 44 -6.67 12.93 -0.68
C THR A 44 -5.54 13.68 0.05
N ALA A 45 -5.12 13.18 1.20
CA ALA A 45 -4.01 13.74 1.96
C ALA A 45 -2.67 13.59 1.20
N PHE A 46 -2.45 12.45 0.53
CA PHE A 46 -1.30 12.24 -0.34
C PHE A 46 -1.23 13.29 -1.45
N GLN A 47 -2.33 13.50 -2.18
CA GLN A 47 -2.39 14.49 -3.25
C GLN A 47 -2.17 15.92 -2.73
N ALA A 48 -2.74 16.26 -1.58
CA ALA A 48 -2.52 17.56 -0.95
C ALA A 48 -1.06 17.80 -0.54
N ARG A 49 -0.35 16.73 -0.10
CA ARG A 49 1.04 16.80 0.35
C ARG A 49 2.04 16.84 -0.81
N TYR A 50 1.84 16.00 -1.83
CA TYR A 50 2.84 15.79 -2.89
C TYR A 50 2.45 16.43 -4.23
N GLY A 51 1.23 16.95 -4.36
CA GLY A 51 0.75 17.57 -5.60
C GLY A 51 0.48 16.60 -6.75
N ASP A 52 0.63 15.29 -6.53
CA ASP A 52 0.46 14.24 -7.54
C ASP A 52 -0.21 13.01 -6.91
N MET A 53 -0.53 12.02 -7.72
CA MET A 53 -1.02 10.70 -7.29
C MET A 53 0.15 9.72 -7.08
N PRO A 54 -0.02 8.68 -6.26
CA PRO A 54 1.00 7.64 -6.07
C PRO A 54 1.44 7.01 -7.39
N ARG A 55 2.73 6.68 -7.49
CA ARG A 55 3.30 5.95 -8.64
C ARG A 55 3.65 4.50 -8.33
N ALA A 56 3.62 4.14 -7.05
CA ALA A 56 3.80 2.78 -6.59
C ALA A 56 2.95 2.56 -5.33
N VAL A 57 2.17 1.49 -5.31
CA VAL A 57 1.28 1.13 -4.21
C VAL A 57 1.46 -0.35 -3.88
N PHE A 58 1.60 -0.66 -2.60
CA PHE A 58 1.50 -2.02 -2.06
C PHE A 58 0.17 -2.14 -1.30
N ILE A 59 -0.59 -3.19 -1.55
CA ILE A 59 -1.87 -3.46 -0.86
C ILE A 59 -1.66 -4.50 0.24
N THR A 60 -2.00 -4.13 1.47
CA THR A 60 -1.91 -5.04 2.62
C THR A 60 -3.08 -6.00 2.70
N HIS A 61 -4.29 -5.50 2.52
CA HIS A 61 -5.55 -6.26 2.51
C HIS A 61 -6.67 -5.43 1.85
N LEU A 62 -7.90 -5.96 1.82
CA LEU A 62 -8.97 -5.42 0.98
C LEU A 62 -10.16 -4.84 1.74
N HIS A 63 -10.01 -4.39 2.98
CA HIS A 63 -11.04 -3.57 3.60
C HIS A 63 -11.16 -2.23 2.87
N LEU A 64 -12.37 -1.67 2.85
CA LEU A 64 -12.63 -0.49 2.01
C LEU A 64 -11.83 0.74 2.42
N ASP A 65 -11.57 0.92 3.71
CA ASP A 65 -10.73 2.00 4.20
C ASP A 65 -9.29 1.91 3.69
N HIS A 66 -8.82 0.72 3.30
CA HIS A 66 -7.50 0.49 2.69
C HIS A 66 -7.48 0.57 1.17
N VAL A 67 -8.62 0.40 0.49
CA VAL A 67 -8.66 0.32 -0.98
C VAL A 67 -9.69 1.25 -1.63
N ALA A 68 -10.50 1.99 -0.88
CA ALA A 68 -11.53 2.86 -1.46
C ALA A 68 -10.98 3.98 -2.36
N GLY A 69 -9.72 4.37 -2.20
CA GLY A 69 -9.05 5.32 -3.09
C GLY A 69 -8.63 4.75 -4.45
N MET A 70 -8.63 3.41 -4.59
CA MET A 70 -8.13 2.75 -5.81
C MET A 70 -8.94 3.08 -7.06
N GLU A 71 -10.26 3.30 -6.96
CA GLU A 71 -11.06 3.72 -8.11
C GLU A 71 -10.65 5.13 -8.56
N ARG A 72 -10.45 6.06 -7.63
CA ARG A 72 -9.96 7.40 -7.95
C ARG A 72 -8.54 7.38 -8.53
N LEU A 73 -7.66 6.54 -8.00
CA LEU A 73 -6.31 6.35 -8.55
C LEU A 73 -6.37 5.74 -9.96
N PHE A 74 -7.27 4.78 -10.18
CA PHE A 74 -7.54 4.21 -11.50
C PHE A 74 -7.96 5.30 -12.49
N VAL A 75 -8.97 6.12 -12.16
CA VAL A 75 -9.45 7.20 -13.05
C VAL A 75 -8.32 8.18 -13.37
N ALA A 76 -7.58 8.63 -12.35
CA ALA A 76 -6.46 9.55 -12.53
C ALA A 76 -5.32 8.98 -13.38
N SER A 77 -5.17 7.66 -13.41
CA SER A 77 -4.10 6.99 -14.16
C SER A 77 -4.55 6.51 -15.54
N TYR A 78 -5.75 5.97 -15.66
CA TYR A 78 -6.27 5.43 -16.92
C TYR A 78 -6.49 6.50 -17.99
N PHE A 79 -7.02 7.65 -17.60
CA PHE A 79 -7.34 8.75 -18.52
C PHE A 79 -6.17 9.73 -18.75
N ASP A 80 -5.07 9.57 -18.04
CA ASP A 80 -3.85 10.33 -18.28
C ASP A 80 -2.85 9.47 -19.08
N PRO A 81 -2.56 9.82 -20.36
CA PRO A 81 -1.61 9.07 -21.18
C PRO A 81 -0.20 8.95 -20.58
N ALA A 82 0.23 9.92 -19.77
CA ALA A 82 1.53 9.90 -19.10
C ALA A 82 1.58 8.97 -17.89
N ARG A 83 0.43 8.54 -17.39
CA ARG A 83 0.31 7.70 -16.20
C ARG A 83 -0.22 6.31 -16.50
N ARG A 84 -0.99 6.16 -17.58
CA ARG A 84 -1.62 4.89 -17.94
C ARG A 84 -0.58 3.78 -18.08
N GLY A 85 -0.74 2.70 -17.32
CA GLY A 85 0.18 1.59 -17.27
C GLY A 85 1.54 1.90 -16.63
N GLN A 86 1.70 3.04 -15.93
CA GLN A 86 2.95 3.44 -15.29
C GLN A 86 2.92 3.30 -13.76
N VAL A 87 1.74 3.20 -13.17
CA VAL A 87 1.61 3.03 -11.71
C VAL A 87 1.85 1.58 -11.34
N ARG A 88 2.89 1.32 -10.55
CA ARG A 88 3.20 -0.03 -10.06
C ARG A 88 2.25 -0.41 -8.94
N LEU A 89 1.55 -1.51 -9.09
CA LEU A 89 0.61 -2.02 -8.10
C LEU A 89 1.07 -3.39 -7.61
N TYR A 90 1.66 -3.42 -6.42
CA TYR A 90 2.13 -4.62 -5.76
C TYR A 90 0.99 -5.21 -4.93
N VAL A 91 0.56 -6.40 -5.28
CA VAL A 91 -0.56 -7.07 -4.63
C VAL A 91 -0.15 -8.48 -4.23
N PRO A 92 -0.25 -8.89 -2.95
CA PRO A 92 -0.09 -10.28 -2.58
C PRO A 92 -0.91 -11.19 -3.48
N ALA A 93 -0.29 -12.23 -4.04
CA ALA A 93 -0.90 -13.03 -5.09
C ALA A 93 -2.31 -13.57 -4.75
N PRO A 94 -2.60 -14.01 -3.50
CA PRO A 94 -3.94 -14.42 -3.10
C PRO A 94 -4.99 -13.31 -3.14
N LEU A 95 -4.57 -12.04 -3.04
CA LEU A 95 -5.48 -10.90 -3.06
C LEU A 95 -5.87 -10.44 -4.47
N VAL A 96 -5.12 -10.80 -5.50
CA VAL A 96 -5.38 -10.33 -6.88
C VAL A 96 -6.81 -10.64 -7.35
N PRO A 97 -7.31 -11.89 -7.27
CA PRO A 97 -8.69 -12.18 -7.67
C PRO A 97 -9.74 -11.50 -6.78
N LEU A 98 -9.44 -11.33 -5.50
CA LEU A 98 -10.33 -10.66 -4.57
C LEU A 98 -10.41 -9.15 -4.83
N LEU A 99 -9.28 -8.52 -5.16
CA LEU A 99 -9.23 -7.11 -5.56
C LEU A 99 -10.01 -6.88 -6.87
N HIS A 100 -9.88 -7.82 -7.82
CA HIS A 100 -10.68 -7.79 -9.05
C HIS A 100 -12.18 -7.77 -8.76
N GLN A 101 -12.66 -8.70 -7.94
CA GLN A 101 -14.08 -8.78 -7.57
C GLN A 101 -14.56 -7.55 -6.82
N ARG A 102 -13.71 -6.98 -5.96
CA ARG A 102 -14.12 -5.88 -5.07
C ARG A 102 -14.13 -4.53 -5.77
N ILE A 103 -13.18 -4.26 -6.65
CA ILE A 103 -12.98 -2.93 -7.23
C ILE A 103 -12.80 -2.98 -8.75
N ALA A 104 -11.99 -3.90 -9.25
CA ALA A 104 -11.52 -3.84 -10.64
C ALA A 104 -12.59 -4.23 -11.68
N SER A 105 -13.62 -4.96 -11.29
CA SER A 105 -14.69 -5.36 -12.22
C SER A 105 -15.65 -4.22 -12.57
N TYR A 106 -15.84 -3.27 -11.66
CA TYR A 106 -16.80 -2.18 -11.85
C TYR A 106 -16.44 -1.21 -12.99
N PRO A 107 -15.18 -0.74 -13.15
CA PRO A 107 -14.82 0.17 -14.23
C PRO A 107 -15.04 -0.36 -15.65
N ASN A 108 -15.23 -1.67 -15.81
CA ASN A 108 -15.57 -2.25 -17.11
C ASN A 108 -16.97 -1.88 -17.61
N VAL A 109 -17.82 -1.33 -16.73
CA VAL A 109 -19.21 -0.98 -17.04
C VAL A 109 -19.31 0.54 -17.25
N LEU A 110 -18.71 1.04 -18.32
CA LEU A 110 -18.84 2.44 -18.75
C LEU A 110 -19.71 2.55 -19.99
N ALA A 111 -20.48 3.64 -20.10
CA ALA A 111 -21.34 3.91 -21.25
C ALA A 111 -20.54 4.04 -22.56
N GLU A 112 -19.30 4.49 -22.48
CA GLU A 112 -18.39 4.72 -23.60
C GLU A 112 -17.69 3.45 -24.12
N GLY A 113 -18.06 2.28 -23.65
CA GLY A 113 -17.51 1.01 -24.14
C GLY A 113 -16.62 0.29 -23.12
N GLY A 114 -16.61 0.75 -21.89
CA GLY A 114 -15.87 0.12 -20.80
C GLY A 114 -14.41 0.54 -20.70
N ALA A 115 -13.82 0.29 -19.53
CA ALA A 115 -12.42 0.48 -19.27
C ALA A 115 -11.90 -0.70 -18.46
N ASN A 116 -10.74 -1.23 -18.84
CA ASN A 116 -10.10 -2.27 -18.04
C ASN A 116 -9.29 -1.62 -16.92
N PHE A 117 -9.68 -1.89 -15.68
CA PHE A 117 -8.99 -1.39 -14.47
C PHE A 117 -7.48 -1.68 -14.53
N TRP A 118 -7.10 -2.86 -14.98
CA TRP A 118 -5.70 -3.29 -14.98
C TRP A 118 -4.82 -2.54 -15.99
N ASP A 119 -5.41 -1.92 -17.00
CA ASP A 119 -4.66 -1.12 -17.99
C ASP A 119 -4.08 0.18 -17.39
N ALA A 120 -4.58 0.62 -16.23
CA ALA A 120 -4.04 1.76 -15.51
C ALA A 120 -2.73 1.45 -14.79
N PHE A 121 -2.45 0.17 -14.52
CA PHE A 121 -1.43 -0.27 -13.60
C PHE A 121 -0.44 -1.25 -14.22
N GLN A 122 0.78 -1.26 -13.68
CA GLN A 122 1.70 -2.39 -13.79
C GLN A 122 1.44 -3.31 -12.61
N LEU A 123 0.51 -4.25 -12.76
CA LEU A 123 0.23 -5.24 -11.71
C LEU A 123 1.43 -6.16 -11.51
N VAL A 124 1.90 -6.21 -10.27
CA VAL A 124 2.95 -7.12 -9.81
C VAL A 124 2.37 -8.00 -8.71
N PRO A 125 1.90 -9.21 -9.00
CA PRO A 125 1.55 -10.17 -7.97
C PRO A 125 2.80 -10.52 -7.16
N VAL A 126 2.72 -10.43 -5.83
CA VAL A 126 3.86 -10.66 -4.96
C VAL A 126 3.64 -11.89 -4.07
N GLY A 127 4.73 -12.62 -3.82
CA GLY A 127 4.80 -13.69 -2.84
C GLY A 127 5.42 -13.19 -1.53
N GLU A 128 6.44 -13.89 -1.04
CA GLU A 128 7.15 -13.55 0.21
C GLU A 128 8.04 -12.30 0.11
N ALA A 129 8.32 -11.83 -1.10
CA ALA A 129 9.12 -10.63 -1.33
C ALA A 129 8.95 -10.10 -2.75
N PHE A 130 9.30 -8.81 -2.94
CA PHE A 130 9.42 -8.17 -4.25
C PHE A 130 10.54 -7.13 -4.25
N TRP A 131 10.91 -6.68 -5.43
CA TRP A 131 11.89 -5.62 -5.63
C TRP A 131 11.20 -4.32 -6.07
N HIS A 132 11.55 -3.22 -5.45
CA HIS A 132 11.15 -1.88 -5.85
C HIS A 132 12.36 -0.96 -5.86
N ASP A 133 12.70 -0.43 -7.02
CA ASP A 133 13.85 0.48 -7.25
C ASP A 133 15.15 0.01 -6.57
N GLY A 134 15.51 -1.27 -6.81
CA GLY A 134 16.73 -1.87 -6.29
C GLY A 134 16.71 -2.26 -4.80
N GLN A 135 15.59 -2.07 -4.11
CA GLN A 135 15.41 -2.53 -2.73
C GLN A 135 14.49 -3.74 -2.68
N ARG A 136 14.86 -4.71 -1.85
CA ARG A 136 14.04 -5.88 -1.58
C ARG A 136 13.12 -5.60 -0.40
N LEU A 137 11.82 -5.77 -0.62
CA LEU A 137 10.80 -5.72 0.42
C LEU A 137 10.28 -7.14 0.70
N GLU A 138 10.13 -7.46 1.96
CA GLU A 138 9.62 -8.75 2.41
C GLU A 138 8.14 -8.60 2.77
N VAL A 139 7.34 -9.61 2.41
CA VAL A 139 5.90 -9.66 2.66
C VAL A 139 5.63 -10.85 3.57
N PHE A 140 4.86 -10.65 4.61
CA PHE A 140 4.54 -11.70 5.57
C PHE A 140 3.05 -11.65 5.95
N PRO A 141 2.42 -12.81 6.19
CA PRO A 141 1.03 -12.86 6.60
C PRO A 141 0.85 -12.30 8.01
N VAL A 142 -0.29 -11.66 8.26
CA VAL A 142 -0.71 -11.14 9.57
C VAL A 142 -2.07 -11.71 9.98
N ARG A 143 -2.50 -11.46 11.21
CA ARG A 143 -3.73 -12.02 11.78
C ARG A 143 -4.82 -10.98 11.86
N HIS A 144 -5.46 -10.68 10.76
CA HIS A 144 -6.53 -9.68 10.71
C HIS A 144 -7.86 -10.25 10.29
N HIS A 145 -7.90 -11.01 9.21
CA HIS A 145 -9.11 -11.58 8.62
C HIS A 145 -8.95 -13.10 8.40
N TRP A 146 -9.44 -13.65 7.28
CA TRP A 146 -9.15 -15.03 6.90
C TRP A 146 -7.65 -15.23 6.70
N PRO A 147 -7.12 -16.44 6.94
CA PRO A 147 -5.74 -16.76 6.63
C PRO A 147 -5.38 -16.34 5.19
N GLU A 148 -4.18 -15.82 5.02
CA GLU A 148 -3.62 -15.39 3.73
C GLU A 148 -4.42 -14.27 2.99
N THR A 149 -5.16 -13.45 3.74
CA THR A 149 -5.88 -12.29 3.17
C THR A 149 -5.47 -10.95 3.74
N ALA A 150 -4.48 -10.93 4.64
CA ALA A 150 -3.87 -9.71 5.17
C ALA A 150 -2.36 -9.92 5.34
N PHE A 151 -1.59 -8.90 4.99
CA PHE A 151 -0.14 -8.97 4.90
C PHE A 151 0.52 -7.72 5.45
N GLY A 152 1.65 -7.93 6.12
CA GLY A 152 2.58 -6.87 6.49
C GLY A 152 3.71 -6.73 5.46
N LEU A 153 4.46 -5.65 5.57
CA LEU A 153 5.57 -5.30 4.71
C LEU A 153 6.80 -4.98 5.55
N ARG A 154 7.97 -5.45 5.12
CA ARG A 154 9.24 -5.12 5.75
C ARG A 154 10.24 -4.60 4.72
N LEU A 155 10.81 -3.46 4.99
CA LEU A 155 12.05 -3.00 4.39
C LEU A 155 13.19 -3.21 5.39
N ARG A 156 14.03 -4.21 5.11
CA ARG A 156 15.08 -4.65 6.03
C ARG A 156 16.02 -3.51 6.44
N GLY A 157 16.35 -3.44 7.73
CA GLY A 157 17.16 -2.36 8.31
C GLY A 157 16.44 -1.04 8.46
N SER A 158 15.15 -1.01 8.15
CA SER A 158 14.34 0.21 8.06
C SER A 158 13.06 0.12 8.88
N VAL A 159 12.05 -0.51 8.33
CA VAL A 159 10.71 -0.54 8.89
C VAL A 159 10.06 -1.90 8.72
N VAL A 160 9.30 -2.29 9.74
CA VAL A 160 8.31 -3.36 9.70
C VAL A 160 6.95 -2.71 9.86
N TRP A 161 6.12 -2.80 8.83
CA TRP A 161 4.74 -2.33 8.81
C TRP A 161 3.80 -3.51 8.86
N THR A 162 2.99 -3.64 9.90
CA THR A 162 2.10 -4.79 10.04
C THR A 162 0.77 -4.62 9.28
N GLY A 163 0.35 -3.39 9.02
CA GLY A 163 -1.05 -3.14 8.70
C GLY A 163 -1.96 -3.55 9.85
N ASP A 164 -3.22 -3.75 9.57
CA ASP A 164 -4.21 -4.20 10.55
C ASP A 164 -3.93 -5.64 10.96
N THR A 165 -3.80 -5.88 12.27
CA THR A 165 -3.51 -7.20 12.81
C THR A 165 -3.79 -7.30 14.31
N ARG A 166 -4.19 -8.47 14.76
CA ARG A 166 -4.05 -8.84 16.17
C ARG A 166 -2.56 -8.91 16.54
N PRO A 167 -2.21 -8.91 17.84
CA PRO A 167 -0.83 -9.06 18.26
C PRO A 167 -0.15 -10.30 17.63
N ILE A 168 1.02 -10.09 17.02
CA ILE A 168 1.81 -11.12 16.33
C ILE A 168 3.27 -11.15 16.81
N PRO A 169 3.52 -11.29 18.14
CA PRO A 169 4.88 -11.21 18.69
C PRO A 169 5.83 -12.24 18.08
N GLU A 170 5.35 -13.43 17.75
CA GLU A 170 6.14 -14.48 17.12
C GLU A 170 6.55 -14.15 15.68
N MET A 171 5.72 -13.42 14.96
CA MET A 171 6.05 -12.94 13.61
C MET A 171 7.03 -11.79 13.66
N LEU A 172 6.84 -10.86 14.61
CA LEU A 172 7.79 -9.77 14.84
C LEU A 172 9.16 -10.30 15.26
N ALA A 173 9.22 -11.29 16.17
CA ALA A 173 10.47 -11.93 16.56
C ALA A 173 11.18 -12.62 15.38
N ARG A 174 10.44 -13.07 14.37
CA ARG A 174 10.98 -13.73 13.18
C ARG A 174 11.39 -12.75 12.08
N HIS A 175 10.65 -11.65 11.92
CA HIS A 175 10.79 -10.73 10.80
C HIS A 175 11.38 -9.37 11.16
N ALA A 176 11.51 -9.01 12.44
CA ALA A 176 12.08 -7.74 12.84
C ALA A 176 13.51 -7.92 13.35
N ASP A 177 14.45 -7.16 12.81
CA ASP A 177 15.82 -7.08 13.33
C ASP A 177 15.95 -5.91 14.33
N ALA A 178 16.94 -5.99 15.20
CA ALA A 178 17.23 -4.91 16.15
C ALA A 178 17.52 -3.60 15.40
N GLY A 179 16.84 -2.53 15.80
CA GLY A 179 17.02 -1.20 15.22
C GLY A 179 16.04 -0.86 14.10
N GLU A 180 15.20 -1.79 13.63
CA GLU A 180 14.10 -1.48 12.74
C GLU A 180 12.96 -0.76 13.49
N LEU A 181 12.29 0.14 12.80
CA LEU A 181 11.07 0.74 13.28
C LEU A 181 9.92 -0.26 13.08
N ILE A 182 9.16 -0.49 14.13
CA ILE A 182 7.97 -1.34 14.06
C ILE A 182 6.74 -0.44 14.14
N ALA A 183 5.97 -0.37 13.05
CA ALA A 183 4.63 0.18 13.02
C ALA A 183 3.64 -0.98 13.12
N HIS A 184 3.09 -1.17 14.33
CA HIS A 184 2.14 -2.23 14.64
C HIS A 184 0.77 -1.64 14.95
N ASP A 185 -0.27 -2.29 14.44
CA ASP A 185 -1.65 -1.96 14.81
C ASP A 185 -1.85 -2.08 16.32
N CYS A 186 -2.45 -1.07 16.91
CA CYS A 186 -2.82 -1.00 18.31
C CYS A 186 -4.35 -0.95 18.50
N GLY A 187 -5.12 -1.30 17.47
CA GLY A 187 -6.57 -1.36 17.53
C GLY A 187 -7.06 -2.38 18.56
N LEU A 188 -8.19 -2.09 19.17
CA LEU A 188 -8.93 -3.02 20.03
C LEU A 188 -9.79 -3.91 19.11
N HIS A 189 -9.25 -5.05 18.70
CA HIS A 189 -9.98 -6.05 17.89
C HIS A 189 -10.34 -7.28 18.69
#